data_aca3d1d23147c99d133685394eadb9b4
#
_entry.id   aca3d1d23147c99d133685394eadb9b4
#
_cell.length_a   1.000
_cell.length_b   1.000
_cell.length_c   1.000
_cell.angle_alpha   90.00
_cell.angle_beta   90.00
_cell.angle_gamma   90.00
#
_symmetry.space_group_name_H-M   'P 1'
#
loop_
_entity.id
_entity.type
_entity.pdbx_description
1 polymer ?
#
loop_
_entity_poly.entity_id
_entity_poly.type
_entity_poly.pdbx_seq_one_letter_code
_entity_poly.pdbx_strand_id
1 'polypeptide(L)'
;TANQSFEEVSLFVDGNGSNNAVYLGANGVTVKASAGAVVDDMGLIDGVTYTLVDKFQLAYSIEQGDDVTKSVTTLITDMSYMCNIHNFNQDISSWDVSNVTDMQGMFAYSAFNQDISSWDVSSVTNMNGMFNTSVFNQDISTWDVSSVTDMGGMFGGNTAFNQNISSWDVSNVINMINMFGGATSFNQPIGNWDVSNVTTMSFMFNGATSFNQDISSWDVSNVTDMSGMFQYATAFNQDLNSWSVDGVTNCDSFSDNCPLTEENTPNFT
;
A
#
# COMPACT_ATOMS: atom_id res chain seq x y z
N THR A 1 19.00 50.10 3.82
CA THR A 1 18.83 49.55 2.46
C THR A 1 19.48 48.16 2.44
N ALA A 2 18.72 47.14 2.77
CA ALA A 2 19.14 45.76 2.65
C ALA A 2 18.88 45.35 1.17
N ASN A 3 19.94 45.05 0.45
CA ASN A 3 19.89 44.40 -0.84
C ASN A 3 19.51 42.93 -0.57
N GLN A 4 18.28 42.55 -0.75
CA GLN A 4 17.93 41.14 -0.97
C GLN A 4 18.40 40.79 -2.38
N SER A 5 19.51 40.08 -2.49
CA SER A 5 19.84 39.36 -3.72
C SER A 5 18.79 38.27 -3.89
N PHE A 6 17.91 38.44 -4.87
CA PHE A 6 17.15 37.29 -5.38
C PHE A 6 18.21 36.36 -6.01
N GLU A 7 18.43 35.20 -5.38
CA GLU A 7 19.12 34.12 -6.08
C GLU A 7 18.34 33.82 -7.34
N GLU A 8 19.03 33.77 -8.48
CA GLU A 8 18.43 33.38 -9.74
C GLU A 8 17.83 31.98 -9.56
N VAL A 9 16.49 31.91 -9.57
CA VAL A 9 15.80 30.64 -9.74
C VAL A 9 16.32 30.05 -11.04
N SER A 10 17.01 28.93 -10.97
CA SER A 10 17.49 28.21 -12.14
C SER A 10 16.29 27.88 -13.02
N LEU A 11 16.10 28.65 -14.07
CA LEU A 11 15.01 28.45 -15.01
C LEU A 11 15.31 27.20 -15.84
N PHE A 12 14.74 26.09 -15.45
CA PHE A 12 14.87 24.84 -16.18
C PHE A 12 14.11 24.95 -17.53
N VAL A 13 14.77 24.65 -18.63
CA VAL A 13 14.13 24.58 -19.96
C VAL A 13 13.85 23.10 -20.24
N ASP A 14 12.58 22.70 -20.20
CA ASP A 14 12.19 21.37 -20.66
C ASP A 14 12.47 21.18 -22.15
N GLY A 15 12.43 19.96 -22.68
CA GLY A 15 12.67 19.65 -24.09
C GLY A 15 11.72 20.33 -25.07
N ASN A 16 10.70 21.06 -24.57
CA ASN A 16 9.74 21.86 -25.34
C ASN A 16 10.02 23.37 -25.28
N GLY A 17 11.10 23.81 -24.61
CA GLY A 17 11.45 25.23 -24.49
C GLY A 17 10.66 25.98 -23.41
N SER A 18 9.98 25.29 -22.53
CA SER A 18 9.29 25.81 -21.35
C SER A 18 10.26 25.86 -20.16
N ASN A 19 10.35 27.01 -19.50
CA ASN A 19 11.20 27.25 -18.34
C ASN A 19 10.52 26.74 -17.05
N ASN A 20 10.08 25.47 -17.02
CA ASN A 20 9.34 24.94 -15.91
C ASN A 20 9.94 23.60 -15.44
N ALA A 21 10.36 23.53 -14.17
CA ALA A 21 10.93 22.32 -13.57
C ALA A 21 9.89 21.20 -13.36
N VAL A 22 8.59 21.51 -13.52
CA VAL A 22 7.49 20.58 -13.29
C VAL A 22 6.48 20.59 -14.43
N TYR A 23 5.76 19.48 -14.60
CA TYR A 23 4.64 19.37 -15.52
C TYR A 23 3.53 18.50 -14.95
N LEU A 24 2.31 18.67 -15.47
CA LEU A 24 1.17 17.82 -15.10
C LEU A 24 1.23 16.52 -15.90
N GLY A 25 1.15 15.40 -15.19
CA GLY A 25 1.09 14.06 -15.79
C GLY A 25 -0.16 13.85 -16.66
N ALA A 26 -0.15 12.82 -17.49
CA ALA A 26 -1.25 12.53 -18.42
C ALA A 26 -2.60 12.23 -17.73
N ASN A 27 -2.59 11.84 -16.46
CA ASN A 27 -3.79 11.63 -15.66
C ASN A 27 -4.45 12.96 -15.18
N GLY A 28 -3.83 14.11 -15.43
CA GLY A 28 -4.35 15.42 -15.05
C GLY A 28 -4.30 15.74 -13.54
N VAL A 29 -3.64 14.91 -12.74
CA VAL A 29 -3.55 15.03 -11.27
C VAL A 29 -2.10 15.07 -10.80
N THR A 30 -1.29 14.10 -11.23
CA THR A 30 0.09 13.92 -10.76
C THR A 30 1.01 15.03 -11.26
N VAL A 31 1.77 15.65 -10.37
CA VAL A 31 2.79 16.66 -10.72
C VAL A 31 4.16 15.98 -10.77
N LYS A 32 4.79 16.06 -11.93
CA LYS A 32 6.06 15.38 -12.24
C LYS A 32 7.19 16.37 -12.45
N ALA A 33 8.42 15.93 -12.12
CA ALA A 33 9.63 16.68 -12.47
C ALA A 33 9.95 16.58 -13.95
N SER A 34 10.34 17.71 -14.56
CA SER A 34 10.90 17.74 -15.91
C SER A 34 12.27 17.05 -15.97
N ALA A 35 12.64 16.51 -17.13
CA ALA A 35 13.91 15.81 -17.29
C ALA A 35 15.10 16.73 -16.93
N GLY A 36 15.96 16.26 -16.01
CA GLY A 36 17.13 16.99 -15.50
C GLY A 36 16.84 17.98 -14.39
N ALA A 37 15.58 18.16 -13.95
CA ALA A 37 15.27 18.94 -12.75
C ALA A 37 15.89 18.28 -11.51
N VAL A 38 16.29 19.11 -10.54
CA VAL A 38 16.97 18.68 -9.32
C VAL A 38 16.22 19.14 -8.07
N VAL A 39 16.59 18.64 -6.91
CA VAL A 39 16.01 19.06 -5.62
C VAL A 39 16.11 20.59 -5.48
N ASP A 40 15.06 21.19 -4.89
CA ASP A 40 14.82 22.63 -4.73
C ASP A 40 14.41 23.38 -6.02
N ASP A 41 14.43 22.75 -7.18
CA ASP A 41 13.85 23.36 -8.38
C ASP A 41 12.35 23.57 -8.20
N MET A 42 11.85 24.68 -8.73
CA MET A 42 10.46 25.06 -8.65
C MET A 42 9.83 25.19 -10.02
N GLY A 43 8.53 24.96 -10.09
CA GLY A 43 7.76 25.20 -11.30
C GLY A 43 6.31 25.58 -11.00
N LEU A 44 5.65 26.13 -12.03
CA LEU A 44 4.27 26.63 -11.94
C LEU A 44 3.34 25.74 -12.76
N ILE A 45 2.24 25.32 -12.13
CA ILE A 45 1.09 24.72 -12.81
C ILE A 45 -0.17 25.50 -12.38
N ASP A 46 -0.88 26.09 -13.33
CA ASP A 46 -2.09 26.89 -13.12
C ASP A 46 -1.96 27.97 -12.02
N GLY A 47 -0.78 28.61 -11.95
CA GLY A 47 -0.47 29.66 -10.97
C GLY A 47 -0.11 29.15 -9.57
N VAL A 48 0.00 27.83 -9.36
CA VAL A 48 0.46 27.21 -8.13
C VAL A 48 1.93 26.82 -8.28
N THR A 49 2.76 27.23 -7.33
CA THR A 49 4.19 26.85 -7.28
C THR A 49 4.33 25.49 -6.62
N TYR A 50 5.04 24.60 -7.30
CA TYR A 50 5.44 23.28 -6.82
C TYR A 50 6.96 23.24 -6.67
N THR A 51 7.46 22.50 -5.66
CA THR A 51 8.88 22.39 -5.35
C THR A 51 9.32 20.93 -5.37
N LEU A 52 10.40 20.61 -6.07
CA LEU A 52 11.02 19.29 -6.04
C LEU A 52 11.69 19.06 -4.70
N VAL A 53 11.41 17.93 -4.08
CA VAL A 53 11.94 17.56 -2.78
C VAL A 53 12.59 16.18 -2.82
N ASP A 54 13.60 15.98 -1.96
CA ASP A 54 14.08 14.64 -1.66
C ASP A 54 13.33 14.01 -0.47
N LYS A 55 13.65 12.75 -0.17
CA LYS A 55 13.04 12.00 0.95
C LYS A 55 13.22 12.71 2.29
N PHE A 56 14.40 13.29 2.55
CA PHE A 56 14.72 13.90 3.86
C PHE A 56 13.99 15.23 4.06
N GLN A 57 13.94 16.07 3.03
CA GLN A 57 13.19 17.32 3.06
C GLN A 57 11.70 17.06 3.27
N LEU A 58 11.14 16.10 2.52
CA LEU A 58 9.72 15.75 2.63
C LEU A 58 9.40 15.20 4.03
N ALA A 59 10.19 14.26 4.53
CA ALA A 59 10.00 13.68 5.86
C ALA A 59 10.08 14.74 6.96
N TYR A 60 11.06 15.66 6.87
CA TYR A 60 11.19 16.77 7.82
C TYR A 60 9.95 17.67 7.80
N SER A 61 9.48 18.09 6.62
CA SER A 61 8.28 18.93 6.50
C SER A 61 7.02 18.24 7.06
N ILE A 62 6.88 16.94 6.81
CA ILE A 62 5.78 16.15 7.38
C ILE A 62 5.85 16.13 8.92
N GLU A 63 7.04 15.91 9.50
CA GLU A 63 7.25 15.92 10.97
C GLU A 63 6.95 17.29 11.59
N GLN A 64 7.24 18.39 10.88
CA GLN A 64 6.93 19.75 11.36
C GLN A 64 5.43 20.09 11.18
N GLY A 65 4.66 19.29 10.44
CA GLY A 65 3.27 19.57 10.10
C GLY A 65 3.10 20.62 9.01
N ASP A 66 4.14 20.84 8.19
CA ASP A 66 4.10 21.78 7.07
C ASP A 66 3.12 21.29 5.97
N ASP A 67 2.71 22.23 5.10
CA ASP A 67 1.93 21.90 3.90
C ASP A 67 2.83 21.21 2.85
N VAL A 68 2.60 19.91 2.63
CA VAL A 68 3.33 19.10 1.65
C VAL A 68 2.53 18.82 0.38
N THR A 69 1.36 19.44 0.23
CA THR A 69 0.46 19.22 -0.93
C THR A 69 1.05 19.71 -2.26
N LYS A 70 2.12 20.53 -2.20
CA LYS A 70 2.82 21.09 -3.37
C LYS A 70 4.23 20.55 -3.54
N SER A 71 4.55 19.46 -2.84
CA SER A 71 5.81 18.75 -3.03
C SER A 71 5.77 17.89 -4.28
N VAL A 72 6.82 17.94 -5.10
CA VAL A 72 7.04 17.07 -6.26
C VAL A 72 7.98 15.97 -5.85
N THR A 73 7.50 14.73 -5.91
CA THR A 73 8.15 13.56 -5.31
C THR A 73 8.81 12.64 -6.33
N THR A 74 8.86 13.03 -7.60
CA THR A 74 9.38 12.22 -8.73
C THR A 74 10.76 11.59 -8.47
N LEU A 75 11.61 12.28 -7.67
CA LEU A 75 12.97 11.81 -7.38
C LEU A 75 13.04 10.81 -6.22
N ILE A 76 11.92 10.55 -5.53
CA ILE A 76 11.88 9.68 -4.36
C ILE A 76 11.58 8.25 -4.81
N THR A 77 12.42 7.31 -4.40
CA THR A 77 12.28 5.87 -4.69
C THR A 77 11.91 5.03 -3.48
N ASP A 78 12.01 5.60 -2.28
CA ASP A 78 11.72 4.95 -0.99
C ASP A 78 10.89 5.90 -0.11
N MET A 79 9.63 5.53 0.12
CA MET A 79 8.68 6.25 0.99
C MET A 79 8.35 5.48 2.28
N SER A 80 9.22 4.53 2.65
CA SER A 80 9.00 3.73 3.85
C SER A 80 8.86 4.61 5.09
N TYR A 81 7.80 4.35 5.89
CA TYR A 81 7.44 5.03 7.14
C TYR A 81 7.27 6.56 7.05
N MET A 82 7.19 7.13 5.85
CA MET A 82 7.25 8.59 5.64
C MET A 82 6.07 9.35 6.27
N CYS A 83 4.86 8.83 6.20
CA CYS A 83 3.64 9.44 6.72
C CYS A 83 3.06 8.69 7.94
N ASN A 84 3.88 7.94 8.63
CA ASN A 84 3.55 7.14 9.81
C ASN A 84 3.36 8.04 11.06
N ILE A 85 2.52 9.06 10.96
CA ILE A 85 2.21 10.00 12.04
C ILE A 85 0.71 10.02 12.27
N HIS A 86 0.28 9.95 13.53
CA HIS A 86 -1.12 9.78 13.92
C HIS A 86 -2.11 10.77 13.27
N ASN A 87 -1.71 12.00 12.99
CA ASN A 87 -2.58 13.06 12.48
C ASN A 87 -2.32 13.43 11.02
N PHE A 88 -1.45 12.71 10.30
CA PHE A 88 -1.21 12.99 8.89
C PHE A 88 -2.46 12.64 8.06
N ASN A 89 -3.03 13.63 7.37
CA ASN A 89 -4.17 13.46 6.47
C ASN A 89 -4.25 14.57 5.42
N GLN A 90 -3.12 15.01 4.86
CA GLN A 90 -3.08 16.00 3.79
C GLN A 90 -3.45 15.37 2.44
N ASP A 91 -4.00 16.17 1.51
CA ASP A 91 -4.24 15.75 0.14
C ASP A 91 -2.90 15.66 -0.63
N ILE A 92 -2.49 14.47 -0.91
CA ILE A 92 -1.25 14.12 -1.59
C ILE A 92 -1.50 13.41 -2.93
N SER A 93 -2.70 13.55 -3.48
CA SER A 93 -3.10 12.96 -4.76
C SER A 93 -2.19 13.38 -5.93
N SER A 94 -1.58 14.56 -5.83
CA SER A 94 -0.66 15.10 -6.84
C SER A 94 0.76 14.51 -6.77
N TRP A 95 1.12 13.76 -5.74
CA TRP A 95 2.47 13.20 -5.64
C TRP A 95 2.75 12.20 -6.76
N ASP A 96 3.94 12.27 -7.33
CA ASP A 96 4.46 11.29 -8.28
C ASP A 96 5.17 10.18 -7.54
N VAL A 97 4.54 9.00 -7.49
CA VAL A 97 5.08 7.80 -6.84
C VAL A 97 5.57 6.75 -7.85
N SER A 98 5.59 7.08 -9.14
CA SER A 98 5.89 6.11 -10.22
C SER A 98 7.31 5.51 -10.16
N ASN A 99 8.23 6.17 -9.45
CA ASN A 99 9.59 5.67 -9.20
C ASN A 99 9.76 4.99 -7.83
N VAL A 100 8.71 4.96 -7.01
CA VAL A 100 8.80 4.38 -5.66
C VAL A 100 8.78 2.86 -5.73
N THR A 101 9.73 2.23 -5.06
CA THR A 101 9.85 0.77 -4.97
C THR A 101 9.52 0.24 -3.58
N ASP A 102 9.62 1.08 -2.54
CA ASP A 102 9.34 0.72 -1.14
C ASP A 102 8.35 1.68 -0.49
N MET A 103 7.19 1.14 -0.08
CA MET A 103 6.14 1.84 0.67
C MET A 103 5.88 1.20 2.04
N GLN A 104 6.87 0.46 2.60
CA GLN A 104 6.72 -0.20 3.89
C GLN A 104 6.24 0.78 4.97
N GLY A 105 5.13 0.46 5.64
CA GLY A 105 4.61 1.22 6.76
C GLY A 105 4.27 2.69 6.48
N MET A 106 4.18 3.11 5.20
CA MET A 106 4.06 4.55 4.83
C MET A 106 2.97 5.28 5.59
N PHE A 107 1.81 4.68 5.77
CA PHE A 107 0.66 5.24 6.50
C PHE A 107 0.30 4.43 7.74
N ALA A 108 1.23 3.62 8.27
CA ALA A 108 0.96 2.86 9.47
C ALA A 108 0.62 3.80 10.65
N TYR A 109 -0.37 3.42 11.47
CA TYR A 109 -0.84 4.18 12.63
C TYR A 109 -1.32 5.61 12.33
N SER A 110 -1.60 5.95 11.07
CA SER A 110 -2.00 7.32 10.67
C SER A 110 -3.52 7.47 10.55
N ALA A 111 -3.97 8.75 10.57
CA ALA A 111 -5.34 9.15 10.26
C ALA A 111 -5.56 9.32 8.75
N PHE A 112 -4.59 8.93 7.91
CA PHE A 112 -4.66 9.14 6.47
C PHE A 112 -5.83 8.41 5.84
N ASN A 113 -6.68 9.17 5.13
CA ASN A 113 -7.81 8.65 4.39
C ASN A 113 -8.16 9.53 3.18
N GLN A 114 -7.15 10.09 2.49
CA GLN A 114 -7.35 10.86 1.26
C GLN A 114 -7.32 9.95 0.02
N ASP A 115 -7.92 10.44 -1.07
CA ASP A 115 -7.93 9.73 -2.34
C ASP A 115 -6.54 9.69 -2.97
N ILE A 116 -6.05 8.48 -3.21
CA ILE A 116 -4.78 8.16 -3.87
C ILE A 116 -4.97 7.19 -5.03
N SER A 117 -6.19 7.08 -5.55
CA SER A 117 -6.54 6.20 -6.67
C SER A 117 -5.76 6.51 -7.96
N SER A 118 -5.27 7.76 -8.10
CA SER A 118 -4.47 8.23 -9.23
C SER A 118 -2.99 7.83 -9.18
N TRP A 119 -2.51 7.26 -8.07
CA TRP A 119 -1.11 6.88 -7.92
C TRP A 119 -0.73 5.73 -8.84
N ASP A 120 0.41 5.88 -9.52
CA ASP A 120 1.06 4.82 -10.27
C ASP A 120 2.01 4.05 -9.34
N VAL A 121 1.54 2.92 -8.82
CA VAL A 121 2.29 2.06 -7.88
C VAL A 121 2.95 0.88 -8.59
N SER A 122 2.98 0.85 -9.91
CA SER A 122 3.43 -0.30 -10.71
C SER A 122 4.91 -0.69 -10.48
N SER A 123 5.72 0.25 -9.96
CA SER A 123 7.12 -0.02 -9.59
C SER A 123 7.31 -0.54 -8.16
N VAL A 124 6.26 -0.54 -7.33
CA VAL A 124 6.37 -0.89 -5.90
C VAL A 124 6.53 -2.40 -5.73
N THR A 125 7.53 -2.80 -4.97
CA THR A 125 7.81 -4.22 -4.65
C THR A 125 7.51 -4.56 -3.19
N ASN A 126 7.48 -3.57 -2.30
CA ASN A 126 7.25 -3.73 -0.87
C ASN A 126 6.13 -2.81 -0.37
N MET A 127 5.00 -3.40 0.05
CA MET A 127 3.86 -2.72 0.67
C MET A 127 3.62 -3.23 2.11
N ASN A 128 4.63 -3.85 2.74
CA ASN A 128 4.50 -4.38 4.09
C ASN A 128 4.02 -3.31 5.08
N GLY A 129 2.90 -3.58 5.76
CA GLY A 129 2.34 -2.69 6.77
C GLY A 129 1.88 -1.32 6.28
N MET A 130 1.74 -1.08 4.96
CA MET A 130 1.48 0.27 4.41
C MET A 130 0.32 0.99 5.09
N PHE A 131 -0.77 0.31 5.38
CA PHE A 131 -1.95 0.85 6.08
C PHE A 131 -2.21 0.13 7.42
N ASN A 132 -1.15 -0.41 8.05
CA ASN A 132 -1.28 -1.12 9.32
C ASN A 132 -1.85 -0.20 10.41
N THR A 133 -2.89 -0.66 11.10
CA THR A 133 -3.54 0.08 12.21
C THR A 133 -3.92 1.52 11.83
N SER A 134 -4.27 1.76 10.57
CA SER A 134 -4.77 3.04 10.07
C SER A 134 -6.29 3.04 9.92
N VAL A 135 -6.86 4.18 9.46
CA VAL A 135 -8.29 4.32 9.16
C VAL A 135 -8.57 4.37 7.65
N PHE A 136 -7.57 4.05 6.83
CA PHE A 136 -7.66 4.15 5.38
C PHE A 136 -8.75 3.23 4.82
N ASN A 137 -9.65 3.80 4.00
CA ASN A 137 -10.72 3.07 3.32
C ASN A 137 -11.11 3.74 1.98
N GLN A 138 -10.14 4.28 1.22
CA GLN A 138 -10.40 4.80 -0.12
C GLN A 138 -10.24 3.71 -1.18
N ASP A 139 -10.87 3.94 -2.35
CA ASP A 139 -10.82 3.02 -3.47
C ASP A 139 -9.41 2.99 -4.09
N ILE A 140 -8.79 1.81 -4.09
CA ILE A 140 -7.50 1.51 -4.68
C ILE A 140 -7.58 0.33 -5.65
N SER A 141 -8.78 0.03 -6.15
CA SER A 141 -9.03 -1.08 -7.08
C SER A 141 -8.29 -0.95 -8.42
N THR A 142 -7.87 0.27 -8.76
CA THR A 142 -7.14 0.59 -10.00
C THR A 142 -5.62 0.41 -9.90
N TRP A 143 -5.09 0.17 -8.70
CA TRP A 143 -3.66 0.00 -8.50
C TRP A 143 -3.12 -1.23 -9.23
N ASP A 144 -2.04 -1.05 -9.99
CA ASP A 144 -1.24 -2.15 -10.53
C ASP A 144 -0.24 -2.62 -9.45
N VAL A 145 -0.57 -3.71 -8.79
CA VAL A 145 0.25 -4.31 -7.72
C VAL A 145 1.06 -5.51 -8.21
N SER A 146 1.11 -5.73 -9.51
CA SER A 146 1.73 -6.93 -10.11
C SER A 146 3.23 -7.07 -9.85
N SER A 147 3.92 -5.97 -9.46
CA SER A 147 5.33 -6.01 -9.06
C SER A 147 5.55 -6.31 -7.56
N VAL A 148 4.48 -6.32 -6.74
CA VAL A 148 4.60 -6.45 -5.28
C VAL A 148 4.94 -7.88 -4.88
N THR A 149 5.93 -8.03 -4.02
CA THR A 149 6.36 -9.32 -3.46
C THR A 149 6.07 -9.47 -1.96
N ASP A 150 5.92 -8.36 -1.24
CA ASP A 150 5.62 -8.34 0.20
C ASP A 150 4.38 -7.46 0.49
N MET A 151 3.30 -8.12 0.94
CA MET A 151 2.06 -7.49 1.43
C MET A 151 1.80 -7.80 2.91
N GLY A 152 2.81 -8.26 3.64
CA GLY A 152 2.66 -8.60 5.06
C GLY A 152 2.11 -7.43 5.86
N GLY A 153 1.06 -7.66 6.65
CA GLY A 153 0.43 -6.65 7.51
C GLY A 153 -0.16 -5.44 6.80
N MET A 154 -0.29 -5.44 5.46
CA MET A 154 -0.69 -4.24 4.70
C MET A 154 -1.93 -3.54 5.26
N PHE A 155 -2.94 -4.29 5.64
CA PHE A 155 -4.15 -3.80 6.30
C PHE A 155 -4.31 -4.35 7.73
N GLY A 156 -3.24 -4.87 8.32
CA GLY A 156 -3.26 -5.42 9.67
C GLY A 156 -3.76 -4.37 10.68
N GLY A 157 -4.79 -4.70 11.47
CA GLY A 157 -5.40 -3.77 12.43
C GLY A 157 -6.19 -2.61 11.82
N ASN A 158 -6.29 -2.52 10.49
CA ASN A 158 -7.16 -1.53 9.85
C ASN A 158 -8.63 -1.98 9.91
N THR A 159 -9.34 -1.53 10.92
CA THR A 159 -10.74 -1.93 11.17
C THR A 159 -11.74 -1.32 10.19
N ALA A 160 -11.34 -0.35 9.37
CA ALA A 160 -12.21 0.37 8.44
C ALA A 160 -12.17 -0.17 7.01
N PHE A 161 -11.04 -0.76 6.59
CA PHE A 161 -10.81 -1.14 5.20
C PHE A 161 -11.77 -2.23 4.73
N ASN A 162 -12.53 -1.92 3.68
CA ASN A 162 -13.43 -2.88 3.01
C ASN A 162 -13.62 -2.53 1.51
N GLN A 163 -12.58 -2.04 0.83
CA GLN A 163 -12.68 -1.75 -0.60
C GLN A 163 -12.46 -3.01 -1.45
N ASN A 164 -13.08 -3.02 -2.63
CA ASN A 164 -12.95 -4.14 -3.55
C ASN A 164 -11.58 -4.15 -4.22
N ILE A 165 -10.77 -5.13 -3.90
CA ILE A 165 -9.43 -5.36 -4.43
C ILE A 165 -9.34 -6.68 -5.21
N SER A 166 -10.47 -7.22 -5.66
CA SER A 166 -10.52 -8.48 -6.41
C SER A 166 -9.80 -8.43 -7.76
N SER A 167 -9.59 -7.23 -8.32
CA SER A 167 -8.86 -7.01 -9.58
C SER A 167 -7.33 -7.07 -9.43
N TRP A 168 -6.80 -7.08 -8.22
CA TRP A 168 -5.36 -7.07 -8.01
C TRP A 168 -4.70 -8.35 -8.52
N ASP A 169 -3.60 -8.17 -9.27
CA ASP A 169 -2.71 -9.27 -9.62
C ASP A 169 -1.69 -9.46 -8.50
N VAL A 170 -1.90 -10.49 -7.68
CA VAL A 170 -1.04 -10.83 -6.54
C VAL A 170 -0.11 -12.00 -6.85
N SER A 171 -0.02 -12.41 -8.11
CA SER A 171 0.71 -13.62 -8.53
C SER A 171 2.21 -13.61 -8.19
N ASN A 172 2.81 -12.43 -7.95
CA ASN A 172 4.20 -12.30 -7.53
C ASN A 172 4.40 -12.18 -6.01
N VAL A 173 3.31 -12.17 -5.21
CA VAL A 173 3.39 -12.02 -3.77
C VAL A 173 3.90 -13.30 -3.11
N ILE A 174 4.89 -13.15 -2.23
CA ILE A 174 5.53 -14.25 -1.48
C ILE A 174 5.08 -14.22 -0.01
N ASN A 175 4.87 -13.03 0.55
CA ASN A 175 4.54 -12.81 1.96
C ASN A 175 3.16 -12.16 2.12
N MET A 176 2.23 -12.86 2.80
CA MET A 176 0.91 -12.35 3.20
C MET A 176 0.66 -12.46 4.72
N ILE A 177 1.74 -12.55 5.52
CA ILE A 177 1.62 -12.61 6.99
C ILE A 177 0.76 -11.44 7.48
N ASN A 178 -0.28 -11.75 8.28
CA ASN A 178 -1.12 -10.75 8.95
C ASN A 178 -1.74 -9.69 8.01
N MET A 179 -1.87 -9.96 6.69
CA MET A 179 -2.30 -8.95 5.71
C MET A 179 -3.63 -8.29 6.07
N PHE A 180 -4.59 -9.06 6.57
CA PHE A 180 -5.90 -8.60 7.06
C PHE A 180 -6.13 -8.93 8.53
N GLY A 181 -5.08 -9.25 9.29
CA GLY A 181 -5.23 -9.57 10.71
C GLY A 181 -5.83 -8.39 11.47
N GLY A 182 -6.94 -8.58 12.17
CA GLY A 182 -7.68 -7.50 12.85
C GLY A 182 -8.43 -6.52 11.94
N ALA A 183 -8.47 -6.75 10.62
CA ALA A 183 -9.28 -5.96 9.68
C ALA A 183 -10.76 -6.36 9.79
N THR A 184 -11.41 -5.93 10.85
CA THR A 184 -12.74 -6.41 11.26
C THR A 184 -13.87 -6.13 10.27
N SER A 185 -13.73 -5.13 9.38
CA SER A 185 -14.72 -4.82 8.35
C SER A 185 -14.49 -5.52 7.03
N PHE A 186 -13.28 -6.08 6.79
CA PHE A 186 -12.92 -6.63 5.49
C PHE A 186 -13.72 -7.89 5.14
N ASN A 187 -14.42 -7.85 4.01
CA ASN A 187 -15.19 -9.00 3.47
C ASN A 187 -15.34 -8.91 1.94
N GLN A 188 -14.27 -8.63 1.20
CA GLN A 188 -14.32 -8.52 -0.26
C GLN A 188 -13.93 -9.82 -0.96
N PRO A 189 -14.48 -10.07 -2.17
CA PRO A 189 -14.30 -11.34 -2.90
C PRO A 189 -12.89 -11.43 -3.50
N ILE A 190 -11.99 -12.11 -2.82
CA ILE A 190 -10.59 -12.32 -3.21
C ILE A 190 -10.30 -13.77 -3.64
N GLY A 191 -11.34 -14.59 -3.86
CA GLY A 191 -11.17 -15.98 -4.24
C GLY A 191 -10.52 -16.21 -5.61
N ASN A 192 -10.49 -15.19 -6.47
CA ASN A 192 -9.82 -15.23 -7.78
C ASN A 192 -8.33 -14.89 -7.76
N TRP A 193 -7.78 -14.54 -6.59
CA TRP A 193 -6.34 -14.25 -6.48
C TRP A 193 -5.49 -15.49 -6.77
N ASP A 194 -4.43 -15.31 -7.55
CA ASP A 194 -3.38 -16.31 -7.70
C ASP A 194 -2.38 -16.19 -6.55
N VAL A 195 -2.49 -17.07 -5.57
CA VAL A 195 -1.63 -17.12 -4.38
C VAL A 195 -0.57 -18.23 -4.46
N SER A 196 -0.39 -18.81 -5.64
CA SER A 196 0.46 -20.00 -5.82
C SER A 196 1.95 -19.76 -5.48
N ASN A 197 2.42 -18.50 -5.46
CA ASN A 197 3.78 -18.16 -5.05
C ASN A 197 3.91 -17.81 -3.55
N VAL A 198 2.81 -17.74 -2.80
CA VAL A 198 2.85 -17.37 -1.38
C VAL A 198 3.45 -18.51 -0.55
N THR A 199 4.41 -18.16 0.30
CA THR A 199 5.09 -19.14 1.18
C THR A 199 4.65 -19.05 2.63
N THR A 200 4.02 -17.95 3.04
CA THR A 200 3.55 -17.74 4.42
C THR A 200 2.27 -16.92 4.46
N MET A 201 1.28 -17.45 5.20
CA MET A 201 -0.04 -16.85 5.43
C MET A 201 -0.38 -16.79 6.93
N SER A 202 0.64 -16.87 7.81
CA SER A 202 0.38 -16.83 9.25
C SER A 202 -0.40 -15.58 9.64
N PHE A 203 -1.43 -15.74 10.48
CA PHE A 203 -2.31 -14.66 10.96
C PHE A 203 -3.04 -13.86 9.88
N MET A 204 -3.08 -14.30 8.60
CA MET A 204 -3.59 -13.49 7.49
C MET A 204 -4.99 -12.93 7.73
N PHE A 205 -5.88 -13.69 8.32
CA PHE A 205 -7.26 -13.29 8.69
C PHE A 205 -7.51 -13.38 10.21
N ASN A 206 -6.47 -13.38 11.04
CA ASN A 206 -6.62 -13.42 12.49
C ASN A 206 -7.52 -12.28 12.97
N GLY A 207 -8.64 -12.56 13.63
CA GLY A 207 -9.57 -11.53 14.10
C GLY A 207 -10.27 -10.73 12.99
N ALA A 208 -10.23 -11.15 11.74
CA ALA A 208 -11.02 -10.57 10.64
C ALA A 208 -12.49 -11.04 10.76
N THR A 209 -13.20 -10.46 11.71
CA THR A 209 -14.50 -10.95 12.19
C THR A 209 -15.64 -10.91 11.19
N SER A 210 -15.51 -10.15 10.08
CA SER A 210 -16.51 -10.09 9.00
C SER A 210 -16.15 -10.96 7.80
N PHE A 211 -14.90 -11.43 7.69
CA PHE A 211 -14.44 -12.15 6.49
C PHE A 211 -15.10 -13.52 6.38
N ASN A 212 -15.80 -13.77 5.24
CA ASN A 212 -16.43 -15.05 4.93
C ASN A 212 -16.55 -15.27 3.41
N GLN A 213 -15.53 -14.91 2.64
CA GLN A 213 -15.54 -15.12 1.20
C GLN A 213 -14.98 -16.50 0.83
N ASP A 214 -15.49 -17.06 -0.27
CA ASP A 214 -15.00 -18.33 -0.80
C ASP A 214 -13.59 -18.17 -1.37
N ILE A 215 -12.65 -18.90 -0.79
CA ILE A 215 -11.24 -18.98 -1.17
C ILE A 215 -10.80 -20.43 -1.39
N SER A 216 -11.75 -21.32 -1.58
CA SER A 216 -11.51 -22.76 -1.80
C SER A 216 -10.66 -23.08 -3.05
N SER A 217 -10.65 -22.14 -4.02
CA SER A 217 -9.88 -22.25 -5.26
C SER A 217 -8.40 -21.87 -5.13
N TRP A 218 -7.95 -21.33 -3.98
CA TRP A 218 -6.57 -20.94 -3.81
C TRP A 218 -5.61 -22.14 -3.87
N ASP A 219 -4.54 -22.01 -4.66
CA ASP A 219 -3.42 -22.94 -4.63
C ASP A 219 -2.45 -22.54 -3.50
N VAL A 220 -2.52 -23.25 -2.39
CA VAL A 220 -1.71 -23.02 -1.19
C VAL A 220 -0.56 -24.01 -1.06
N SER A 221 -0.26 -24.77 -2.11
CA SER A 221 0.71 -25.89 -2.08
C SER A 221 2.14 -25.46 -1.73
N ASN A 222 2.48 -24.18 -1.91
CA ASN A 222 3.79 -23.61 -1.54
C ASN A 222 3.82 -22.99 -0.14
N VAL A 223 2.68 -22.92 0.57
CA VAL A 223 2.62 -22.31 1.91
C VAL A 223 3.21 -23.27 2.94
N THR A 224 4.11 -22.76 3.77
CA THR A 224 4.78 -23.53 4.83
C THR A 224 4.31 -23.14 6.23
N ASP A 225 3.74 -21.95 6.42
CA ASP A 225 3.24 -21.45 7.70
C ASP A 225 1.83 -20.86 7.54
N MET A 226 0.85 -21.49 8.19
CA MET A 226 -0.55 -21.08 8.28
C MET A 226 -0.99 -20.85 9.74
N SER A 227 -0.03 -20.68 10.67
CA SER A 227 -0.37 -20.49 12.09
C SER A 227 -1.32 -19.32 12.30
N GLY A 228 -2.39 -19.54 13.07
CA GLY A 228 -3.38 -18.53 13.41
C GLY A 228 -4.13 -17.91 12.22
N MET A 229 -4.09 -18.52 11.02
CA MET A 229 -4.61 -17.89 9.80
C MET A 229 -6.05 -17.40 9.93
N PHE A 230 -6.92 -18.18 10.56
CA PHE A 230 -8.33 -17.83 10.81
C PHE A 230 -8.66 -17.75 12.31
N GLN A 231 -7.67 -17.65 13.17
CA GLN A 231 -7.90 -17.54 14.61
C GLN A 231 -8.78 -16.31 14.89
N TYR A 232 -9.86 -16.46 15.64
CA TYR A 232 -10.87 -15.43 15.92
C TYR A 232 -11.60 -14.83 14.69
N ALA A 233 -11.52 -15.45 13.51
CA ALA A 233 -12.31 -15.07 12.33
C ALA A 233 -13.75 -15.60 12.48
N THR A 234 -14.55 -14.94 13.30
CA THR A 234 -15.83 -15.47 13.82
C THR A 234 -16.95 -15.61 12.79
N ALA A 235 -16.80 -15.04 11.58
CA ALA A 235 -17.76 -15.24 10.48
C ALA A 235 -17.32 -16.33 9.52
N PHE A 236 -16.04 -16.71 9.49
CA PHE A 236 -15.48 -17.55 8.43
C PHE A 236 -15.92 -19.02 8.57
N ASN A 237 -16.61 -19.50 7.54
CA ASN A 237 -17.14 -20.87 7.50
C ASN A 237 -17.18 -21.45 6.08
N GLN A 238 -16.12 -21.23 5.28
CA GLN A 238 -16.01 -21.78 3.93
C GLN A 238 -15.33 -23.14 3.95
N ASP A 239 -15.59 -23.95 2.93
CA ASP A 239 -15.00 -25.29 2.79
C ASP A 239 -13.59 -25.19 2.18
N LEU A 240 -12.58 -25.60 2.95
CA LEU A 240 -11.17 -25.60 2.56
C LEU A 240 -10.59 -27.01 2.36
N ASN A 241 -11.42 -28.04 2.31
CA ASN A 241 -10.98 -29.44 2.16
C ASN A 241 -10.16 -29.70 0.89
N SER A 242 -10.34 -28.85 -0.13
CA SER A 242 -9.61 -28.95 -1.39
C SER A 242 -8.17 -28.46 -1.33
N TRP A 243 -7.79 -27.77 -0.26
CA TRP A 243 -6.43 -27.23 -0.14
C TRP A 243 -5.38 -28.31 0.01
N SER A 244 -4.31 -28.25 -0.80
CA SER A 244 -3.12 -29.09 -0.65
C SER A 244 -2.20 -28.46 0.38
N VAL A 245 -2.13 -29.07 1.57
CA VAL A 245 -1.38 -28.56 2.72
C VAL A 245 -0.17 -29.42 3.10
N ASP A 246 0.26 -30.31 2.20
CA ASP A 246 1.37 -31.23 2.45
C ASP A 246 2.69 -30.52 2.78
N GLY A 247 2.86 -29.26 2.32
CA GLY A 247 4.03 -28.41 2.58
C GLY A 247 3.99 -27.65 3.91
N VAL A 248 2.83 -27.63 4.60
CA VAL A 248 2.64 -26.84 5.81
C VAL A 248 3.37 -27.49 6.98
N THR A 249 4.28 -26.75 7.60
CA THR A 249 5.06 -27.19 8.77
C THR A 249 4.60 -26.56 10.08
N ASN A 250 3.79 -25.50 9.99
CA ASN A 250 3.20 -24.82 11.14
C ASN A 250 1.74 -24.45 10.86
N CYS A 251 0.81 -25.05 11.60
CA CYS A 251 -0.63 -24.77 11.57
C CYS A 251 -1.19 -24.51 12.97
N ASP A 252 -0.34 -24.12 13.93
CA ASP A 252 -0.77 -23.87 15.32
C ASP A 252 -1.88 -22.84 15.34
N SER A 253 -2.98 -23.14 16.06
CA SER A 253 -4.13 -22.26 16.19
C SER A 253 -4.78 -21.83 14.87
N PHE A 254 -4.62 -22.58 13.79
CA PHE A 254 -5.12 -22.26 12.43
C PHE A 254 -6.52 -21.66 12.43
N SER A 255 -7.46 -22.24 13.20
CA SER A 255 -8.87 -21.86 13.24
C SER A 255 -9.43 -21.75 14.67
N ASP A 256 -8.60 -21.48 15.67
CA ASP A 256 -9.06 -21.32 17.05
C ASP A 256 -10.13 -20.22 17.15
N ASN A 257 -11.28 -20.51 17.78
CA ASN A 257 -12.42 -19.60 17.89
C ASN A 257 -12.99 -19.13 16.53
N CYS A 258 -12.85 -19.94 15.48
CA CYS A 258 -13.46 -19.80 14.17
C CYS A 258 -14.58 -20.85 14.01
N PRO A 259 -15.66 -20.59 13.24
CA PRO A 259 -16.74 -21.57 13.02
C PRO A 259 -16.37 -22.76 12.13
N LEU A 260 -15.16 -22.84 11.59
CA LEU A 260 -14.71 -23.98 10.80
C LEU A 260 -14.88 -25.29 11.59
N THR A 261 -15.43 -26.30 10.91
CA THR A 261 -15.57 -27.66 11.43
C THR A 261 -14.44 -28.55 10.90
N GLU A 262 -14.24 -29.73 11.50
CA GLU A 262 -13.28 -30.72 10.98
C GLU A 262 -13.57 -31.09 9.52
N GLU A 263 -14.84 -31.06 9.09
CA GLU A 263 -15.26 -31.37 7.73
C GLU A 263 -14.85 -30.30 6.71
N ASN A 264 -14.67 -29.04 7.15
CA ASN A 264 -14.36 -27.89 6.31
C ASN A 264 -12.89 -27.45 6.45
N THR A 265 -12.13 -28.06 7.34
CA THR A 265 -10.72 -27.72 7.61
C THR A 265 -9.80 -28.61 6.76
N PRO A 266 -8.71 -28.07 6.16
CA PRO A 266 -7.74 -28.89 5.46
C PRO A 266 -7.13 -29.98 6.34
N ASN A 267 -6.73 -31.10 5.76
CA ASN A 267 -6.10 -32.20 6.49
C ASN A 267 -4.59 -31.94 6.64
N PHE A 268 -4.17 -31.46 7.80
CA PHE A 268 -2.77 -31.17 8.15
C PHE A 268 -1.99 -32.41 8.66
N THR A 269 -2.30 -33.65 8.24
CA THR A 269 -1.67 -34.89 8.76
C THR A 269 -0.44 -35.32 7.96
#